data_0dac0a53066903166f8704d002fd29a3
#
_entry.id   0dac0a53066903166f8704d002fd29a3
#
_cell.length_a   1.000
_cell.length_b   1.000
_cell.length_c   1.000
_cell.angle_alpha   90.00
_cell.angle_beta   90.00
_cell.angle_gamma   90.00
#
_symmetry.space_group_name_H-M   'P 1'
#
loop_
_entity.id
_entity.type
_entity.pdbx_description
1 polymer ?
#
loop_
_entity_poly.entity_id
_entity_poly.type
_entity_poly.pdbx_seq_one_letter_code
_entity_poly.pdbx_strand_id
1 'polypeptide(L)'
;MSQPGQEEMAELIARYKAEGRQKEIADALAALKAKKQDCGPKDLAYLTGDAMADYLHDMGIVQRFADKNRMTIAEAILKGLGLGWGRFFTTTHNYIDLEEKILRKGAVASYRGEQLLIPMNMRDGSLLCEGKGNPDWNCSAPHGAGRLMSRAKARDTLTMGEYKAAMEKVYTTCVSYDTIDEAPAAYKKMSEIIECIEPTCKIVDVLKPVYNFKAS
;
A
#
# COMPACT_ATOMS: atom_id res chain seq x y z
N MET A 1 -4.48 20.79 -3.79
CA MET A 1 -4.77 21.94 -2.90
C MET A 1 -6.16 21.78 -2.33
N SER A 2 -6.26 21.81 -1.01
CA SER A 2 -7.53 21.70 -0.27
C SER A 2 -8.38 22.96 -0.46
N GLN A 3 -9.69 22.86 -0.25
CA GLN A 3 -10.54 24.05 0.01
C GLN A 3 -9.86 24.93 1.07
N PRO A 4 -10.13 26.28 1.07
CA PRO A 4 -9.60 27.13 2.14
C PRO A 4 -9.88 26.46 3.46
N GLY A 5 -8.86 26.33 4.31
CA GLY A 5 -9.01 25.73 5.63
C GLY A 5 -10.05 26.52 6.43
N GLN A 6 -10.72 25.87 7.38
CA GLN A 6 -11.68 26.58 8.26
C GLN A 6 -11.02 27.76 8.97
N GLU A 7 -9.73 27.65 9.30
CA GLU A 7 -8.93 28.71 9.91
C GLU A 7 -8.77 29.93 8.99
N GLU A 8 -8.41 29.74 7.73
CA GLU A 8 -8.21 30.80 6.74
C GLU A 8 -9.51 31.57 6.43
N MET A 9 -10.64 30.84 6.41
CA MET A 9 -11.96 31.48 6.29
C MET A 9 -12.34 32.26 7.55
N ALA A 10 -12.02 31.70 8.73
CA ALA A 10 -12.29 32.37 10.01
C ALA A 10 -11.46 33.65 10.18
N GLU A 11 -10.18 33.60 9.82
CA GLU A 11 -9.29 34.78 9.82
C GLU A 11 -9.79 35.90 8.88
N LEU A 12 -10.20 35.51 7.65
CA LEU A 12 -10.74 36.45 6.70
C LEU A 12 -12.03 37.10 7.24
N ILE A 13 -12.93 36.34 7.83
CA ILE A 13 -14.15 36.83 8.44
C ILE A 13 -13.83 37.80 9.61
N ALA A 14 -12.89 37.43 10.49
CA ALA A 14 -12.48 38.22 11.63
C ALA A 14 -11.91 39.57 11.17
N ARG A 15 -11.03 39.58 10.17
CA ARG A 15 -10.44 40.78 9.58
C ARG A 15 -11.50 41.73 9.02
N TYR A 16 -12.42 41.25 8.19
CA TYR A 16 -13.47 42.09 7.58
C TYR A 16 -14.46 42.62 8.62
N LYS A 17 -14.72 41.88 9.71
CA LYS A 17 -15.52 42.37 10.84
C LYS A 17 -14.79 43.50 11.59
N ALA A 18 -13.49 43.35 11.84
CA ALA A 18 -12.69 44.38 12.51
C ALA A 18 -12.62 45.68 11.67
N GLU A 19 -12.59 45.56 10.35
CA GLU A 19 -12.59 46.68 9.40
C GLU A 19 -13.99 47.32 9.17
N GLY A 20 -15.05 46.78 9.79
CA GLY A 20 -16.43 47.28 9.59
C GLY A 20 -17.04 46.91 8.23
N ARG A 21 -16.44 45.98 7.48
CA ARG A 21 -16.80 45.59 6.09
C ARG A 21 -17.60 44.31 6.04
N GLN A 22 -18.54 44.11 6.97
CA GLN A 22 -19.30 42.84 7.08
C GLN A 22 -20.07 42.48 5.81
N LYS A 23 -20.54 43.49 5.06
CA LYS A 23 -21.31 43.27 3.81
C LYS A 23 -20.48 42.64 2.68
N GLU A 24 -19.16 42.77 2.75
CA GLU A 24 -18.24 42.26 1.71
C GLU A 24 -17.70 40.86 2.04
N ILE A 25 -18.03 40.28 3.20
CA ILE A 25 -17.53 38.99 3.65
C ILE A 25 -17.93 37.87 2.67
N ALA A 26 -19.16 37.88 2.18
CA ALA A 26 -19.66 36.89 1.25
C ALA A 26 -18.87 36.87 -0.07
N ASP A 27 -18.60 38.06 -0.62
CA ASP A 27 -17.85 38.21 -1.86
C ASP A 27 -16.37 37.84 -1.67
N ALA A 28 -15.79 38.25 -0.54
CA ALA A 28 -14.41 37.91 -0.18
C ALA A 28 -14.21 36.40 0.01
N LEU A 29 -15.18 35.71 0.63
CA LEU A 29 -15.17 34.24 0.76
C LEU A 29 -15.37 33.56 -0.59
N ALA A 30 -16.23 34.09 -1.45
CA ALA A 30 -16.41 33.59 -2.82
C ALA A 30 -15.13 33.73 -3.65
N ALA A 31 -14.46 34.90 -3.56
CA ALA A 31 -13.18 35.15 -4.23
C ALA A 31 -12.05 34.25 -3.71
N LEU A 32 -12.00 33.99 -2.39
CA LEU A 32 -11.05 33.06 -1.79
C LEU A 32 -11.27 31.63 -2.29
N LYS A 33 -12.52 31.21 -2.37
CA LYS A 33 -12.89 29.89 -2.95
C LYS A 33 -12.58 29.82 -4.43
N ALA A 34 -12.87 30.86 -5.20
CA ALA A 34 -12.61 30.91 -6.65
C ALA A 34 -11.10 30.84 -6.96
N LYS A 35 -10.25 31.56 -6.22
CA LYS A 35 -8.80 31.49 -6.36
C LYS A 35 -8.24 30.08 -6.17
N LYS A 36 -8.89 29.25 -5.38
CA LYS A 36 -8.47 27.86 -5.14
C LYS A 36 -9.14 26.84 -6.07
N GLN A 37 -10.16 27.24 -6.82
CA GLN A 37 -10.85 26.36 -7.79
C GLN A 37 -10.10 26.20 -9.13
N ASP A 38 -9.10 27.04 -9.39
CA ASP A 38 -8.36 27.05 -10.67
C ASP A 38 -7.20 26.00 -10.71
N CYS A 39 -7.24 25.00 -9.85
CA CYS A 39 -6.19 24.00 -9.70
C CYS A 39 -6.44 22.71 -10.49
N GLY A 40 -7.27 22.74 -11.54
CA GLY A 40 -7.61 21.55 -12.34
C GLY A 40 -8.52 20.54 -11.62
N PRO A 41 -8.84 19.40 -12.25
CA PRO A 41 -9.63 18.35 -11.62
C PRO A 41 -9.01 17.87 -10.32
N LYS A 42 -9.81 17.67 -9.27
CA LYS A 42 -9.35 17.18 -7.95
C LYS A 42 -8.54 15.89 -8.05
N ASP A 43 -8.89 15.04 -9.01
CA ASP A 43 -8.23 13.75 -9.24
C ASP A 43 -6.81 13.91 -9.81
N LEU A 44 -6.47 15.10 -10.33
CA LEU A 44 -5.14 15.46 -10.84
C LEU A 44 -4.42 16.46 -9.93
N ALA A 45 -4.88 16.63 -8.71
CA ALA A 45 -4.22 17.52 -7.74
C ALA A 45 -2.81 17.03 -7.42
N TYR A 46 -1.86 17.96 -7.37
CA TYR A 46 -0.46 17.69 -7.04
C TYR A 46 0.08 18.72 -6.06
N LEU A 47 1.14 18.36 -5.36
CA LEU A 47 1.86 19.22 -4.44
C LEU A 47 3.13 19.75 -5.09
N THR A 48 3.47 21.02 -4.80
CA THR A 48 4.71 21.66 -5.22
C THR A 48 5.27 22.54 -4.13
N GLY A 49 6.53 22.96 -4.24
CA GLY A 49 7.17 23.87 -3.30
C GLY A 49 7.18 23.34 -1.87
N ASP A 50 6.93 24.21 -0.90
CA ASP A 50 6.99 23.90 0.53
C ASP A 50 5.99 22.81 0.91
N ALA A 51 4.77 22.82 0.38
CA ALA A 51 3.77 21.78 0.65
C ALA A 51 4.22 20.38 0.18
N MET A 52 4.98 20.28 -0.90
CA MET A 52 5.59 19.02 -1.31
C MET A 52 6.73 18.62 -0.38
N ALA A 53 7.56 19.57 0.04
CA ALA A 53 8.66 19.31 0.97
C ALA A 53 8.15 18.81 2.32
N ASP A 54 7.12 19.46 2.89
CA ASP A 54 6.48 19.05 4.12
C ASP A 54 5.87 17.65 4.00
N TYR A 55 5.17 17.37 2.91
CA TYR A 55 4.59 16.04 2.67
C TYR A 55 5.67 14.94 2.60
N LEU A 56 6.79 15.17 1.91
CA LEU A 56 7.87 14.20 1.83
C LEU A 56 8.58 14.01 3.19
N HIS A 57 8.69 15.08 3.97
CA HIS A 57 9.21 15.02 5.35
C HIS A 57 8.32 14.11 6.22
N ASP A 58 7.01 14.36 6.22
CA ASP A 58 6.04 13.57 6.98
C ASP A 58 6.01 12.11 6.53
N MET A 59 6.08 11.87 5.20
CA MET A 59 6.20 10.51 4.66
C MET A 59 7.44 9.80 5.19
N GLY A 60 8.58 10.50 5.32
CA GLY A 60 9.78 9.95 5.92
C GLY A 60 9.58 9.51 7.38
N ILE A 61 8.84 10.29 8.15
CA ILE A 61 8.51 9.96 9.54
C ILE A 61 7.63 8.72 9.60
N VAL A 62 6.54 8.68 8.81
CA VAL A 62 5.58 7.59 8.77
C VAL A 62 6.24 6.28 8.29
N GLN A 63 7.11 6.36 7.30
CA GLN A 63 7.84 5.19 6.79
C GLN A 63 8.78 4.59 7.86
N ARG A 64 9.52 5.44 8.60
CA ARG A 64 10.35 4.99 9.74
C ARG A 64 9.50 4.37 10.86
N PHE A 65 8.33 4.95 11.14
CA PHE A 65 7.40 4.35 12.10
C PHE A 65 6.92 2.97 11.63
N ALA A 66 6.53 2.86 10.36
CA ALA A 66 6.06 1.60 9.78
C ALA A 66 7.15 0.50 9.83
N ASP A 67 8.41 0.84 9.61
CA ASP A 67 9.53 -0.07 9.75
C ASP A 67 9.68 -0.59 11.18
N LYS A 68 9.72 0.31 12.16
CA LYS A 68 9.78 -0.05 13.58
C LYS A 68 8.59 -0.89 14.00
N ASN A 69 7.39 -0.56 13.53
CA ASN A 69 6.18 -1.32 13.82
C ASN A 69 6.28 -2.77 13.32
N ARG A 70 6.74 -2.97 12.06
CA ARG A 70 6.97 -4.33 11.52
C ARG A 70 7.98 -5.12 12.35
N MET A 71 9.08 -4.48 12.75
CA MET A 71 10.08 -5.10 13.62
C MET A 71 9.48 -5.52 14.95
N THR A 72 8.77 -4.61 15.63
CA THR A 72 8.13 -4.88 16.92
C THR A 72 7.10 -6.03 16.83
N ILE A 73 6.32 -6.07 15.76
CA ILE A 73 5.37 -7.17 15.51
C ILE A 73 6.12 -8.50 15.34
N ALA A 74 7.21 -8.51 14.55
CA ALA A 74 8.00 -9.71 14.34
C ALA A 74 8.65 -10.19 15.66
N GLU A 75 9.20 -9.27 16.46
CA GLU A 75 9.73 -9.58 17.80
C GLU A 75 8.69 -10.18 18.73
N ALA A 76 7.49 -9.59 18.77
CA ALA A 76 6.39 -10.10 19.59
C ALA A 76 5.99 -11.52 19.19
N ILE A 77 5.91 -11.79 17.89
CA ILE A 77 5.59 -13.14 17.36
C ILE A 77 6.68 -14.12 17.73
N LEU A 78 7.95 -13.82 17.46
CA LEU A 78 9.08 -14.70 17.78
C LEU A 78 9.15 -15.01 19.28
N LYS A 79 9.00 -13.98 20.12
CA LYS A 79 8.96 -14.14 21.58
C LYS A 79 7.81 -15.02 22.03
N GLY A 80 6.60 -14.84 21.45
CA GLY A 80 5.43 -15.66 21.76
C GLY A 80 5.59 -17.13 21.36
N LEU A 81 6.39 -17.41 20.33
CA LEU A 81 6.69 -18.76 19.85
C LEU A 81 7.95 -19.36 20.52
N GLY A 82 8.64 -18.64 21.37
CA GLY A 82 9.93 -19.09 21.96
C GLY A 82 11.05 -19.19 20.94
N LEU A 83 10.99 -18.45 19.83
CA LEU A 83 11.99 -18.45 18.76
C LEU A 83 12.91 -17.24 18.86
N GLY A 84 14.16 -17.40 18.45
CA GLY A 84 15.12 -16.32 18.30
C GLY A 84 15.14 -15.72 16.89
N TRP A 85 15.83 -14.60 16.72
CA TRP A 85 16.08 -13.98 15.41
C TRP A 85 17.02 -14.84 14.56
N GLY A 86 16.62 -15.01 13.29
CA GLY A 86 17.48 -15.55 12.25
C GLY A 86 17.83 -14.47 11.20
N ARG A 87 17.98 -14.86 9.94
CA ARG A 87 18.06 -13.89 8.83
C ARG A 87 16.75 -13.11 8.74
N PHE A 88 16.88 -11.81 8.58
CA PHE A 88 15.76 -10.89 8.53
C PHE A 88 15.90 -9.91 7.37
N PHE A 89 14.84 -9.68 6.64
CA PHE A 89 14.67 -8.56 5.71
C PHE A 89 13.19 -8.18 5.63
N THR A 90 12.90 -6.99 5.16
CA THR A 90 11.54 -6.52 4.93
C THR A 90 11.36 -6.10 3.48
N THR A 91 10.15 -6.27 2.98
CA THR A 91 9.74 -5.75 1.68
C THR A 91 8.64 -4.74 1.89
N THR A 92 8.87 -3.50 1.48
CA THR A 92 7.91 -2.42 1.63
C THR A 92 7.19 -2.15 0.31
N HIS A 93 5.88 -1.99 0.38
CA HIS A 93 5.06 -1.61 -0.76
C HIS A 93 4.18 -0.40 -0.39
N ASN A 94 3.67 0.32 -1.40
CA ASN A 94 2.89 1.55 -1.21
C ASN A 94 3.67 2.60 -0.40
N TYR A 95 4.79 3.03 -0.93
CA TYR A 95 5.68 4.00 -0.29
C TYR A 95 6.33 4.93 -1.32
N ILE A 96 6.96 5.97 -0.85
CA ILE A 96 7.81 6.85 -1.67
C ILE A 96 9.26 6.55 -1.33
N ASP A 97 10.03 6.16 -2.35
CA ASP A 97 11.47 6.14 -2.29
C ASP A 97 11.95 7.59 -2.27
N LEU A 98 12.38 8.07 -1.10
CA LEU A 98 12.72 9.48 -0.90
C LEU A 98 14.04 9.87 -1.55
N GLU A 99 14.93 8.91 -1.79
CA GLU A 99 16.22 9.14 -2.45
C GLU A 99 16.03 9.22 -3.96
N GLU A 100 15.42 8.20 -4.55
CA GLU A 100 15.18 8.11 -6.00
C GLU A 100 13.92 8.86 -6.44
N LYS A 101 13.09 9.34 -5.50
CA LYS A 101 11.80 10.01 -5.74
C LYS A 101 10.83 9.20 -6.58
N ILE A 102 10.80 7.89 -6.33
CA ILE A 102 9.91 6.95 -6.99
C ILE A 102 8.72 6.65 -6.08
N LEU A 103 7.51 6.94 -6.55
CA LEU A 103 6.27 6.51 -5.89
C LEU A 103 5.94 5.08 -6.31
N ARG A 104 5.98 4.14 -5.36
CA ARG A 104 5.56 2.76 -5.58
C ARG A 104 4.20 2.51 -4.94
N LYS A 105 3.23 2.12 -5.78
CA LYS A 105 1.91 1.67 -5.34
C LYS A 105 1.55 0.37 -6.05
N GLY A 106 1.35 -0.70 -5.26
CA GLY A 106 1.20 -2.04 -5.83
C GLY A 106 2.52 -2.61 -6.37
N ALA A 107 3.64 -2.01 -5.99
CA ALA A 107 4.98 -2.39 -6.39
C ALA A 107 5.94 -2.32 -5.20
N VAL A 108 7.02 -3.08 -5.28
CA VAL A 108 8.14 -3.10 -4.33
C VAL A 108 9.43 -2.71 -5.04
N ALA A 109 10.44 -2.30 -4.30
CA ALA A 109 11.78 -2.12 -4.85
C ALA A 109 12.35 -3.46 -5.34
N SER A 110 13.12 -3.39 -6.40
CA SER A 110 13.79 -4.53 -7.03
C SER A 110 15.15 -4.09 -7.57
N TYR A 111 15.92 -3.38 -6.73
CA TYR A 111 17.27 -2.97 -7.07
C TYR A 111 18.17 -4.20 -7.21
N ARG A 112 19.25 -4.09 -7.95
CA ARG A 112 20.14 -5.21 -8.24
C ARG A 112 20.69 -5.84 -6.96
N GLY A 113 20.43 -7.14 -6.78
CA GLY A 113 20.85 -7.90 -5.61
C GLY A 113 19.97 -7.71 -4.36
N GLU A 114 18.95 -6.85 -4.40
CA GLU A 114 18.01 -6.68 -3.31
C GLU A 114 17.08 -7.88 -3.17
N GLN A 115 16.89 -8.37 -1.93
CA GLN A 115 15.93 -9.44 -1.65
C GLN A 115 14.52 -8.86 -1.50
N LEU A 116 13.54 -9.49 -2.15
CA LEU A 116 12.14 -9.10 -2.08
C LEU A 116 11.21 -10.31 -2.02
N LEU A 117 10.03 -10.08 -1.45
CA LEU A 117 8.95 -11.08 -1.39
C LEU A 117 7.80 -10.65 -2.28
N ILE A 118 7.26 -11.60 -3.03
CA ILE A 118 6.04 -11.45 -3.83
C ILE A 118 5.02 -12.46 -3.32
N PRO A 119 4.13 -12.08 -2.37
CA PRO A 119 3.08 -12.95 -1.85
C PRO A 119 2.08 -13.32 -2.95
N MET A 120 1.73 -14.60 -3.04
CA MET A 120 0.74 -15.09 -3.99
C MET A 120 -0.65 -15.13 -3.36
N ASN A 121 -0.91 -16.16 -2.58
CA ASN A 121 -2.17 -16.36 -1.87
C ASN A 121 -1.96 -17.36 -0.71
N MET A 122 -3.03 -17.65 0.04
CA MET A 122 -2.98 -18.51 1.23
C MET A 122 -2.51 -19.94 0.95
N ARG A 123 -2.67 -20.46 -0.28
CA ARG A 123 -2.25 -21.82 -0.66
C ARG A 123 -0.85 -21.87 -1.25
N ASP A 124 -0.57 -20.94 -2.16
CA ASP A 124 0.64 -21.00 -2.98
C ASP A 124 1.85 -20.35 -2.28
N GLY A 125 1.61 -19.52 -1.27
CA GLY A 125 2.66 -18.91 -0.46
C GLY A 125 3.25 -17.67 -1.06
N SER A 126 4.57 -17.56 -1.12
CA SER A 126 5.29 -16.37 -1.59
C SER A 126 6.53 -16.73 -2.40
N LEU A 127 6.84 -15.93 -3.40
CA LEU A 127 8.13 -16.03 -4.11
C LEU A 127 9.17 -15.21 -3.36
N LEU A 128 10.29 -15.82 -3.02
CA LEU A 128 11.50 -15.15 -2.59
C LEU A 128 12.32 -14.82 -3.83
N CYS A 129 12.59 -13.56 -4.07
CA CYS A 129 13.25 -13.09 -5.27
C CYS A 129 14.46 -12.20 -4.96
N GLU A 130 15.32 -12.07 -5.96
CA GLU A 130 16.44 -11.13 -6.01
C GLU A 130 16.23 -10.16 -7.17
N GLY A 131 16.31 -8.86 -6.90
CA GLY A 131 16.09 -7.80 -7.87
C GLY A 131 17.16 -7.76 -8.96
N LYS A 132 16.75 -7.47 -10.19
CA LYS A 132 17.64 -7.27 -11.34
C LYS A 132 18.04 -5.82 -11.56
N GLY A 133 17.37 -4.87 -10.91
CA GLY A 133 17.63 -3.43 -11.07
C GLY A 133 17.31 -2.93 -12.48
N ASN A 134 16.20 -3.39 -13.07
CA ASN A 134 15.84 -3.02 -14.43
C ASN A 134 15.24 -1.60 -14.46
N PRO A 135 15.91 -0.63 -15.13
CA PRO A 135 15.45 0.76 -15.16
C PRO A 135 14.15 0.95 -15.96
N ASP A 136 13.86 0.10 -16.95
CA ASP A 136 12.61 0.16 -17.72
C ASP A 136 11.38 -0.06 -16.86
N TRP A 137 11.57 -0.68 -15.69
CA TRP A 137 10.55 -0.93 -14.67
C TRP A 137 10.76 -0.09 -13.39
N ASN A 138 11.48 1.03 -13.48
CA ASN A 138 11.86 1.86 -12.34
C ASN A 138 12.44 1.02 -11.16
N CYS A 139 13.29 0.05 -11.47
CA CYS A 139 13.85 -0.89 -10.49
C CYS A 139 12.77 -1.42 -9.54
N SER A 140 11.65 -1.88 -10.07
CA SER A 140 10.49 -2.31 -9.30
C SER A 140 9.98 -3.67 -9.75
N ALA A 141 9.31 -4.38 -8.83
CA ALA A 141 8.64 -5.64 -9.06
C ALA A 141 7.21 -5.60 -8.48
N PRO A 142 6.31 -6.52 -8.86
CA PRO A 142 4.97 -6.59 -8.26
C PRO A 142 5.05 -6.84 -6.75
N HIS A 143 4.14 -6.23 -5.98
CA HIS A 143 4.06 -6.45 -4.54
C HIS A 143 3.28 -7.73 -4.15
N GLY A 144 2.74 -8.46 -5.12
CA GLY A 144 1.93 -9.66 -4.93
C GLY A 144 1.31 -10.15 -6.24
N ALA A 145 0.58 -11.26 -6.20
CA ALA A 145 -0.04 -11.88 -7.37
C ALA A 145 -1.05 -10.98 -8.10
N GLY A 146 -1.64 -10.02 -7.39
CA GLY A 146 -2.78 -9.26 -7.89
C GLY A 146 -4.07 -10.10 -7.90
N ARG A 147 -5.19 -9.42 -7.84
CA ARG A 147 -6.51 -10.05 -7.80
C ARG A 147 -7.11 -10.15 -9.21
N LEU A 148 -7.82 -11.24 -9.46
CA LEU A 148 -8.65 -11.40 -10.67
C LEU A 148 -9.98 -10.68 -10.54
N MET A 149 -10.44 -10.42 -9.29
CA MET A 149 -11.72 -9.82 -9.01
C MET A 149 -11.68 -8.98 -7.72
N SER A 150 -12.63 -8.05 -7.59
CA SER A 150 -12.79 -7.27 -6.37
C SER A 150 -13.21 -8.15 -5.18
N ARG A 151 -13.01 -7.67 -3.95
CA ARG A 151 -13.44 -8.38 -2.73
C ARG A 151 -14.94 -8.67 -2.74
N ALA A 152 -15.76 -7.68 -3.13
CA ALA A 152 -17.21 -7.87 -3.24
C ALA A 152 -17.55 -8.99 -4.23
N LYS A 153 -16.99 -8.93 -5.46
CA LYS A 153 -17.24 -9.97 -6.46
C LYS A 153 -16.80 -11.35 -5.99
N ALA A 154 -15.69 -11.47 -5.28
CA ALA A 154 -15.22 -12.73 -4.73
C ALA A 154 -16.22 -13.31 -3.71
N ARG A 155 -16.77 -12.48 -2.82
CA ARG A 155 -17.83 -12.89 -1.86
C ARG A 155 -19.12 -13.34 -2.54
N ASP A 156 -19.46 -12.70 -3.66
CA ASP A 156 -20.69 -13.02 -4.41
C ASP A 156 -20.53 -14.28 -5.28
N THR A 157 -19.32 -14.61 -5.74
CA THR A 157 -19.13 -15.64 -6.78
C THR A 157 -18.43 -16.91 -6.29
N LEU A 158 -17.58 -16.81 -5.25
CA LEU A 158 -16.85 -17.97 -4.74
C LEU A 158 -17.66 -18.74 -3.73
N THR A 159 -17.52 -20.07 -3.74
CA THR A 159 -18.21 -20.95 -2.81
C THR A 159 -17.29 -21.46 -1.70
N MET A 160 -17.85 -21.70 -0.52
CA MET A 160 -17.11 -22.31 0.59
C MET A 160 -16.59 -23.70 0.27
N GLY A 161 -17.28 -24.44 -0.62
CA GLY A 161 -16.83 -25.76 -1.07
C GLY A 161 -15.51 -25.67 -1.84
N GLU A 162 -15.43 -24.78 -2.83
CA GLU A 162 -14.21 -24.52 -3.60
C GLU A 162 -13.08 -23.99 -2.72
N TYR A 163 -13.40 -23.08 -1.80
CA TYR A 163 -12.40 -22.53 -0.89
C TYR A 163 -11.81 -23.61 0.03
N LYS A 164 -12.63 -24.44 0.66
CA LYS A 164 -12.18 -25.57 1.50
C LYS A 164 -11.34 -26.55 0.69
N ALA A 165 -11.79 -26.94 -0.50
CA ALA A 165 -11.05 -27.84 -1.37
C ALA A 165 -9.67 -27.24 -1.77
N ALA A 166 -9.61 -25.96 -2.10
CA ALA A 166 -8.36 -25.28 -2.45
C ALA A 166 -7.36 -25.24 -1.27
N MET A 167 -7.84 -25.23 -0.04
CA MET A 167 -7.02 -25.13 1.17
C MET A 167 -6.75 -26.49 1.86
N GLU A 168 -7.25 -27.60 1.33
CA GLU A 168 -7.18 -28.94 1.97
C GLU A 168 -5.77 -29.32 2.44
N LYS A 169 -4.75 -28.91 1.68
CA LYS A 169 -3.33 -29.25 1.97
C LYS A 169 -2.58 -28.18 2.78
N VAL A 170 -3.27 -27.16 3.23
CA VAL A 170 -2.66 -26.04 3.99
C VAL A 170 -3.32 -25.95 5.34
N TYR A 171 -2.53 -26.05 6.40
CA TYR A 171 -3.06 -25.88 7.76
C TYR A 171 -3.47 -24.41 8.01
N THR A 172 -4.72 -24.23 8.36
CA THR A 172 -5.29 -22.89 8.63
C THR A 172 -6.54 -22.99 9.47
N THR A 173 -6.77 -21.99 10.32
CA THR A 173 -8.01 -21.82 11.11
C THR A 173 -8.93 -20.76 10.52
N CYS A 174 -8.59 -20.22 9.34
CA CYS A 174 -9.19 -19.00 8.80
C CYS A 174 -10.05 -19.25 7.54
N VAL A 175 -10.45 -20.47 7.25
CA VAL A 175 -11.35 -20.76 6.10
C VAL A 175 -12.80 -20.60 6.54
N SER A 176 -13.33 -19.40 6.34
CA SER A 176 -14.69 -19.00 6.71
C SER A 176 -15.31 -18.08 5.65
N TYR A 177 -16.60 -17.75 5.80
CA TYR A 177 -17.26 -16.77 4.93
C TYR A 177 -16.64 -15.37 5.06
N ASP A 178 -16.12 -15.01 6.22
CA ASP A 178 -15.51 -13.69 6.44
C ASP A 178 -14.20 -13.52 5.66
N THR A 179 -13.54 -14.64 5.33
CA THR A 179 -12.28 -14.68 4.60
C THR A 179 -12.39 -15.23 3.17
N ILE A 180 -13.60 -15.48 2.66
CA ILE A 180 -13.80 -16.09 1.33
C ILE A 180 -13.22 -15.23 0.20
N ASP A 181 -13.19 -13.92 0.37
CA ASP A 181 -12.57 -13.01 -0.57
C ASP A 181 -11.03 -13.15 -0.64
N GLU A 182 -10.41 -13.83 0.31
CA GLU A 182 -8.98 -14.18 0.31
C GLU A 182 -8.70 -15.60 -0.26
N ALA A 183 -9.73 -16.30 -0.73
CA ALA A 183 -9.57 -17.62 -1.34
C ALA A 183 -8.58 -17.57 -2.52
N PRO A 184 -7.77 -18.64 -2.75
CA PRO A 184 -6.79 -18.68 -3.84
C PRO A 184 -7.35 -18.34 -5.22
N ALA A 185 -8.61 -18.71 -5.49
CA ALA A 185 -9.30 -18.43 -6.75
C ALA A 185 -9.55 -16.91 -7.02
N ALA A 186 -9.44 -16.06 -6.00
CA ALA A 186 -9.56 -14.60 -6.17
C ALA A 186 -8.30 -13.96 -6.77
N TYR A 187 -7.20 -14.69 -6.89
CA TYR A 187 -5.88 -14.20 -7.30
C TYR A 187 -5.41 -14.81 -8.62
N LYS A 188 -4.53 -14.08 -9.31
CA LYS A 188 -3.85 -14.59 -10.50
C LYS A 188 -3.01 -15.84 -10.15
N LYS A 189 -2.84 -16.71 -11.12
CA LYS A 189 -2.04 -17.93 -10.94
C LYS A 189 -0.56 -17.57 -10.77
N MET A 190 0.13 -18.32 -9.92
CA MET A 190 1.58 -18.15 -9.70
C MET A 190 2.38 -18.28 -11.02
N SER A 191 2.00 -19.19 -11.92
CA SER A 191 2.67 -19.38 -13.22
C SER A 191 2.65 -18.12 -14.07
N GLU A 192 1.52 -17.41 -14.13
CA GLU A 192 1.39 -16.13 -14.86
C GLU A 192 2.30 -15.05 -14.28
N ILE A 193 2.40 -15.00 -12.94
CA ILE A 193 3.28 -14.04 -12.28
C ILE A 193 4.74 -14.35 -12.54
N ILE A 194 5.13 -15.63 -12.47
CA ILE A 194 6.50 -16.08 -12.75
C ILE A 194 6.97 -15.65 -14.15
N GLU A 195 6.12 -15.81 -15.15
CA GLU A 195 6.41 -15.38 -16.52
C GLU A 195 6.56 -13.85 -16.64
N CYS A 196 5.69 -13.11 -15.95
CA CYS A 196 5.68 -11.64 -16.03
C CYS A 196 6.82 -10.95 -15.27
N ILE A 197 7.35 -11.55 -14.20
CA ILE A 197 8.37 -10.91 -13.35
C ILE A 197 9.80 -11.13 -13.85
N GLU A 198 9.99 -11.99 -14.85
CA GLU A 198 11.32 -12.31 -15.38
C GLU A 198 12.19 -11.09 -15.64
N PRO A 199 11.68 -9.98 -16.26
CA PRO A 199 12.50 -8.80 -16.50
C PRO A 199 12.92 -8.04 -15.23
N THR A 200 12.21 -8.22 -14.11
CA THR A 200 12.34 -7.38 -12.91
C THR A 200 13.13 -8.06 -11.79
N CYS A 201 12.97 -9.35 -11.62
CA CYS A 201 13.65 -10.10 -10.56
C CYS A 201 13.89 -11.58 -10.95
N LYS A 202 14.81 -12.20 -10.23
CA LYS A 202 15.11 -13.64 -10.30
C LYS A 202 14.48 -14.34 -9.11
N ILE A 203 13.76 -15.44 -9.34
CA ILE A 203 13.23 -16.28 -8.26
C ILE A 203 14.39 -17.05 -7.64
N VAL A 204 14.52 -16.95 -6.32
CA VAL A 204 15.50 -17.65 -5.50
C VAL A 204 14.87 -18.89 -4.88
N ASP A 205 13.63 -18.76 -4.37
CA ASP A 205 12.91 -19.85 -3.72
C ASP A 205 11.40 -19.61 -3.70
N VAL A 206 10.64 -20.66 -3.38
CA VAL A 206 9.18 -20.60 -3.19
C VAL A 206 8.86 -20.96 -1.75
N LEU A 207 8.45 -19.97 -0.97
CA LEU A 207 8.08 -20.14 0.43
C LEU A 207 6.65 -20.64 0.53
N LYS A 208 6.48 -21.91 0.90
CA LYS A 208 5.16 -22.51 1.11
C LYS A 208 4.66 -22.21 2.53
N PRO A 209 3.37 -21.93 2.71
CA PRO A 209 2.80 -21.68 4.02
C PRO A 209 2.78 -22.96 4.85
N VAL A 210 3.27 -22.89 6.09
CA VAL A 210 3.08 -23.96 7.09
C VAL A 210 1.82 -23.70 7.93
N TYR A 211 1.41 -22.45 8.04
CA TYR A 211 0.19 -22.04 8.71
C TYR A 211 -0.27 -20.68 8.16
N ASN A 212 -1.57 -20.52 7.97
CA ASN A 212 -2.17 -19.22 7.64
C ASN A 212 -3.06 -18.73 8.77
N PHE A 213 -2.86 -17.46 9.14
CA PHE A 213 -3.72 -16.71 10.04
C PHE A 213 -4.25 -15.46 9.32
N LYS A 214 -5.56 -15.24 9.44
CA LYS A 214 -6.23 -14.00 9.00
C LYS A 214 -7.07 -13.49 10.17
N ALA A 215 -6.97 -12.20 10.45
CA ALA A 215 -7.90 -11.55 11.35
C ALA A 215 -9.30 -11.52 10.72
N SER A 216 -10.30 -11.89 11.48
CA SER A 216 -11.73 -11.78 11.15
C SER A 216 -12.26 -10.41 11.55
#